data_c31b2bcec924d1b51350e26880ca0c68
#
_entry.id   c31b2bcec924d1b51350e26880ca0c68
#
_cell.length_a   1.000
_cell.length_b   1.000
_cell.length_c   1.000
_cell.angle_alpha   90.00
_cell.angle_beta   90.00
_cell.angle_gamma   90.00
#
_symmetry.space_group_name_H-M   'P 1'
#
loop_
_entity.id
_entity.type
_entity.pdbx_description
1 polymer ?
#
loop_
_entity_poly.entity_id
_entity_poly.type
_entity_poly.pdbx_seq_one_letter_code
_entity_poly.pdbx_strand_id
1 'polypeptide(L)'
;MDNNAVVNELSKSMGRDAKDIAALLDGITAIMREKLSAMDSIAIPGFGTFEPIKEDERIQNDLSTGKRLLLPPEITVQFKSSALLRRKISDL
;
A
#
# COMPACT_ATOMS: atom_id res chain seq x y z
N MET A 1 12.91 4.02 5.45
CA MET A 1 13.54 4.25 4.13
C MET A 1 12.64 5.14 3.29
N ASP A 2 13.18 6.17 2.72
CA ASP A 2 12.44 6.99 1.75
C ASP A 2 12.61 6.43 0.32
N ASN A 3 11.98 7.08 -0.65
CA ASN A 3 12.04 6.63 -2.04
C ASN A 3 13.47 6.57 -2.59
N ASN A 4 14.29 7.57 -2.28
CA ASN A 4 15.68 7.61 -2.76
C ASN A 4 16.51 6.46 -2.17
N ALA A 5 16.32 6.14 -0.91
CA ALA A 5 17.00 5.03 -0.27
C ALA A 5 16.60 3.70 -0.88
N VAL A 6 15.30 3.51 -1.16
CA VAL A 6 14.81 2.28 -1.81
C VAL A 6 15.41 2.14 -3.21
N VAL A 7 15.39 3.20 -4.01
CA VAL A 7 15.97 3.19 -5.35
C VAL A 7 17.44 2.83 -5.32
N ASN A 8 18.21 3.44 -4.40
CA ASN A 8 19.64 3.18 -4.30
C ASN A 8 19.95 1.73 -3.87
N GLU A 9 19.20 1.21 -2.90
CA GLU A 9 19.36 -0.17 -2.45
C GLU A 9 19.05 -1.16 -3.57
N LEU A 10 17.96 -0.96 -4.29
CA LEU A 10 17.57 -1.81 -5.41
C LEU A 10 18.57 -1.71 -6.56
N SER A 11 19.06 -0.51 -6.85
CA SER A 11 20.07 -0.30 -7.89
C SER A 11 21.31 -1.13 -7.61
N LYS A 12 21.79 -1.12 -6.38
CA LYS A 12 22.95 -1.92 -5.97
C LYS A 12 22.67 -3.42 -6.01
N SER A 13 21.54 -3.82 -5.45
CA SER A 13 21.15 -5.23 -5.34
C SER A 13 20.94 -5.88 -6.70
N MET A 14 20.33 -5.16 -7.63
CA MET A 14 19.99 -5.69 -8.96
C MET A 14 21.02 -5.40 -10.04
N GLY A 15 22.02 -4.56 -9.75
CA GLY A 15 23.01 -4.16 -10.74
C GLY A 15 22.41 -3.36 -11.89
N ARG A 16 21.42 -2.50 -11.62
CA ARG A 16 20.74 -1.68 -12.61
C ARG A 16 20.85 -0.21 -12.26
N ASP A 17 20.73 0.65 -13.27
CA ASP A 17 20.76 2.09 -13.08
C ASP A 17 19.59 2.56 -12.22
N ALA A 18 19.85 3.58 -11.41
CA ALA A 18 18.84 4.18 -10.56
C ALA A 18 17.61 4.70 -11.36
N LYS A 19 17.83 5.20 -12.58
CA LYS A 19 16.75 5.65 -13.47
C LYS A 19 15.81 4.50 -13.83
N ASP A 20 16.36 3.32 -14.14
CA ASP A 20 15.57 2.14 -14.48
C ASP A 20 14.75 1.68 -13.29
N ILE A 21 15.36 1.67 -12.11
CA ILE A 21 14.67 1.29 -10.87
C ILE A 21 13.55 2.27 -10.55
N ALA A 22 13.80 3.57 -10.68
CA ALA A 22 12.78 4.59 -10.46
C ALA A 22 11.58 4.41 -11.40
N ALA A 23 11.84 4.11 -12.67
CA ALA A 23 10.80 3.84 -13.67
C ALA A 23 9.99 2.59 -13.31
N LEU A 24 10.64 1.53 -12.85
CA LEU A 24 9.97 0.31 -12.41
C LEU A 24 9.05 0.58 -11.21
N LEU A 25 9.53 1.32 -10.22
CA LEU A 25 8.73 1.67 -9.05
C LEU A 25 7.51 2.54 -9.42
N ASP A 26 7.70 3.50 -10.32
CA ASP A 26 6.59 4.32 -10.81
C ASP A 26 5.55 3.46 -11.51
N GLY A 27 5.99 2.51 -12.33
CA GLY A 27 5.08 1.58 -13.01
C GLY A 27 4.31 0.69 -12.05
N ILE A 28 5.00 0.14 -11.05
CA ILE A 28 4.36 -0.69 -10.01
C ILE A 28 3.33 0.14 -9.24
N THR A 29 3.68 1.35 -8.83
CA THR A 29 2.78 2.24 -8.09
C THR A 29 1.54 2.59 -8.91
N ALA A 30 1.72 2.88 -10.20
CA ALA A 30 0.62 3.21 -11.11
C ALA A 30 -0.35 2.02 -11.25
N ILE A 31 0.18 0.81 -11.44
CA ILE A 31 -0.65 -0.40 -11.56
C ILE A 31 -1.40 -0.68 -10.25
N MET A 32 -0.71 -0.57 -9.13
CA MET A 32 -1.35 -0.79 -7.82
C MET A 32 -2.48 0.21 -7.58
N ARG A 33 -2.26 1.48 -7.89
CA ARG A 33 -3.28 2.51 -7.74
C ARG A 33 -4.50 2.21 -8.62
N GLU A 34 -4.27 1.84 -9.87
CA GLU A 34 -5.35 1.50 -10.80
C GLU A 34 -6.17 0.31 -10.32
N LYS A 35 -5.51 -0.79 -9.96
CA LYS A 35 -6.20 -2.02 -9.58
C LYS A 35 -6.92 -1.88 -8.24
N LEU A 36 -6.29 -1.28 -7.26
CA LEU A 36 -6.92 -1.07 -5.95
C LEU A 36 -8.10 -0.11 -6.05
N SER A 37 -8.02 0.91 -6.91
CA SER A 37 -9.15 1.82 -7.18
C SER A 37 -10.33 1.11 -7.84
N ALA A 38 -10.05 0.05 -8.62
CA ALA A 38 -11.06 -0.79 -9.23
C ALA A 38 -11.55 -1.92 -8.32
N MET A 39 -11.18 -1.90 -7.04
CA MET A 39 -11.54 -2.91 -6.04
C MET A 39 -10.92 -4.29 -6.29
N ASP A 40 -9.79 -4.34 -6.99
CA ASP A 40 -9.03 -5.57 -7.18
C ASP A 40 -7.95 -5.69 -6.11
N SER A 41 -7.82 -6.88 -5.53
CA SER A 41 -6.74 -7.19 -4.59
C SER A 41 -5.45 -7.48 -5.35
N ILE A 42 -4.32 -7.19 -4.72
CA ILE A 42 -3.00 -7.46 -5.29
C ILE A 42 -2.21 -8.35 -4.34
N ALA A 43 -1.89 -9.54 -4.78
CA ALA A 43 -1.09 -10.49 -4.01
C ALA A 43 0.36 -10.50 -4.53
N ILE A 44 1.32 -10.36 -3.61
CA ILE A 44 2.74 -10.51 -3.92
C ILE A 44 3.23 -11.77 -3.19
N PRO A 45 3.55 -12.83 -3.94
CA PRO A 45 3.94 -14.11 -3.34
C PRO A 45 5.11 -13.97 -2.36
N GLY A 46 4.96 -14.59 -1.19
CA GLY A 46 5.98 -14.54 -0.14
C GLY A 46 6.04 -13.24 0.64
N PHE A 47 5.23 -12.25 0.27
CA PHE A 47 5.20 -10.94 0.92
C PHE A 47 3.87 -10.68 1.59
N GLY A 48 2.80 -10.59 0.82
CA GLY A 48 1.46 -10.34 1.36
C GLY A 48 0.47 -9.91 0.30
N THR A 49 -0.69 -9.47 0.75
CA THR A 49 -1.79 -9.06 -0.12
C THR A 49 -2.29 -7.68 0.27
N PHE A 50 -2.46 -6.82 -0.71
CA PHE A 50 -3.10 -5.52 -0.57
C PHE A 50 -4.57 -5.67 -0.94
N GLU A 51 -5.47 -5.36 -0.01
CA GLU A 51 -6.92 -5.49 -0.20
C GLU A 51 -7.59 -4.12 -0.10
N PRO A 52 -8.35 -3.71 -1.14
CA PRO A 52 -9.14 -2.50 -1.05
C PRO A 52 -10.37 -2.74 -0.20
N ILE A 53 -10.69 -1.78 0.66
CA ILE A 53 -11.87 -1.84 1.51
C ILE A 53 -12.67 -0.57 1.25
N LYS A 54 -13.92 -0.76 0.85
CA LYS A 54 -14.83 0.36 0.65
C LYS A 54 -15.59 0.61 1.95
N GLU A 55 -15.43 1.80 2.50
CA GLU A 55 -16.22 2.25 3.64
C GLU A 55 -17.35 3.12 3.12
N ASP A 56 -18.59 2.73 3.50
CA ASP A 56 -19.76 3.47 3.10
C ASP A 56 -19.85 4.81 3.84
N GLU A 57 -20.64 5.70 3.28
CA GLU A 57 -21.03 6.95 3.92
C GLU A 57 -21.49 6.68 5.36
N ARG A 58 -20.98 7.47 6.29
CA ARG A 58 -21.29 7.32 7.71
C ARG A 58 -21.43 8.68 8.40
N ILE A 59 -22.18 8.69 9.49
CA ILE A 59 -22.33 9.87 10.33
C ILE A 59 -21.39 9.73 11.53
N GLN A 60 -20.55 10.73 11.75
CA GLN A 60 -19.68 10.79 12.90
C GLN A 60 -20.00 12.02 13.73
N ASN A 61 -20.06 11.85 15.06
CA ASN A 61 -20.27 12.96 15.98
C ASN A 61 -18.94 13.64 16.29
N ASP A 62 -18.91 14.97 16.12
CA ASP A 62 -17.76 15.76 16.53
C ASP A 62 -17.91 16.07 18.03
N LEU A 63 -17.03 15.49 18.83
CA LEU A 63 -17.08 15.66 20.29
C LEU A 63 -16.76 17.08 20.74
N SER A 64 -16.02 17.85 19.95
CA SER A 64 -15.64 19.21 20.30
C SER A 64 -16.77 20.23 20.04
N THR A 65 -17.59 20.01 19.01
CA THR A 65 -18.66 20.93 18.63
C THR A 65 -20.06 20.37 18.86
N GLY A 66 -20.18 19.06 19.12
CA GLY A 66 -21.46 18.37 19.25
C GLY A 66 -22.22 18.21 17.94
N LYS A 67 -21.62 18.56 16.82
CA LYS A 67 -22.26 18.46 15.50
C LYS A 67 -22.07 17.07 14.91
N ARG A 68 -23.05 16.66 14.09
CA ARG A 68 -22.94 15.45 13.28
C ARG A 68 -22.28 15.78 11.95
N LEU A 69 -21.24 14.99 11.61
CA LEU A 69 -20.54 15.13 10.35
C LEU A 69 -20.88 13.94 9.47
N LEU A 70 -21.26 14.23 8.22
CA LEU A 70 -21.44 13.20 7.21
C LEU A 70 -20.10 12.96 6.54
N LEU A 71 -19.55 11.75 6.72
CA LEU A 71 -18.32 11.34 6.07
C LEU A 71 -18.65 10.67 4.74
N PRO A 72 -18.04 11.10 3.63
CA PRO A 72 -18.29 10.48 2.33
C PRO A 72 -17.74 9.06 2.30
N PRO A 73 -18.23 8.21 1.36
CA PRO A 73 -17.64 6.90 1.15
C PRO A 73 -16.20 7.05 0.70
N GLU A 74 -15.33 6.18 1.21
CA GLU A 74 -13.92 6.19 0.79
C GLU A 74 -13.39 4.76 0.63
N ILE A 75 -12.32 4.64 -0.15
CA ILE A 75 -11.62 3.38 -0.34
C ILE A 75 -10.30 3.46 0.44
N THR A 76 -10.12 2.53 1.38
CA THR A 76 -8.86 2.36 2.09
C THR A 76 -8.19 1.07 1.64
N VAL A 77 -6.91 0.92 1.97
CA VAL A 77 -6.15 -0.27 1.60
C VAL A 77 -5.64 -0.93 2.87
N GLN A 78 -5.92 -2.22 3.01
CA GLN A 78 -5.41 -3.04 4.09
C GLN A 78 -4.32 -3.96 3.55
N PHE A 79 -3.19 -4.04 4.26
CA PHE A 79 -2.12 -4.97 3.93
C PHE A 79 -2.17 -6.16 4.88
N LYS A 80 -2.20 -7.37 4.31
CA LYS A 80 -2.09 -8.63 5.07
C LYS A 80 -0.79 -9.31 4.71
N SER A 81 0.11 -9.41 5.67
CA SER A 81 1.39 -10.09 5.47
C SER A 81 1.20 -11.59 5.27
N SER A 82 2.02 -12.19 4.40
CA SER A 82 2.00 -13.63 4.20
C SER A 82 2.56 -14.37 5.42
N ALA A 83 2.22 -15.65 5.55
CA ALA A 83 2.75 -16.49 6.63
C ALA A 83 4.28 -16.59 6.54
N LEU A 84 4.81 -16.65 5.32
CA LEU A 84 6.26 -16.71 5.10
C LEU A 84 6.95 -15.44 5.58
N LEU A 85 6.41 -14.27 5.27
CA LEU A 85 6.96 -13.00 5.72
C LEU A 85 6.92 -12.90 7.24
N ARG A 86 5.79 -13.26 7.87
CA ARG A 86 5.66 -13.24 9.33
C ARG A 86 6.69 -14.13 10.01
N ARG A 87 6.91 -15.33 9.46
CA ARG A 87 7.92 -16.26 10.02
C ARG A 87 9.33 -15.68 9.93
N LYS A 88 9.70 -15.12 8.77
CA LYS A 88 11.04 -14.55 8.58
C LYS A 88 11.30 -13.37 9.52
N ILE A 89 10.30 -12.54 9.75
CA ILE A 89 10.43 -11.41 10.68
C ILE A 89 10.52 -11.90 12.11
N SER A 90 9.75 -12.91 12.48
CA SER A 90 9.71 -13.45 13.84
C SER A 90 10.96 -14.23 14.23
N ASP A 91 11.71 -14.73 13.27
CA ASP A 91 12.94 -15.52 13.49
C ASP A 91 14.19 -14.65 13.78
N LEU A 92 14.03 -13.35 13.91
CA LEU A 92 15.15 -12.45 14.22
C LEU A 92 15.58 -12.49 15.68
#